data_27c6098eb75cdc90c0f3027e361be904
#
_entry.id   27c6098eb75cdc90c0f3027e361be904
#
_cell.length_a   1.000
_cell.length_b   1.000
_cell.length_c   1.000
_cell.angle_alpha   90.00
_cell.angle_beta   90.00
_cell.angle_gamma   90.00
#
_symmetry.space_group_name_H-M   'P 1'
#
loop_
_entity.id
_entity.type
_entity.pdbx_description
1 polymer ?
#
loop_
_entity_poly.entity_id
_entity_poly.type
_entity_poly.pdbx_seq_one_letter_code
_entity_poly.pdbx_strand_id
1 'polypeptide(L)'
;MDWDRLITIEQMEEATNTLLETGKKVGADSWQQRVKNQTPHCGFGEAGTCCRICSMGPCRITPKAPRGICGCDVHGIVGRNYLRFTAG
;
A
#
# COMPACT_ATOMS: atom_id res chain seq x y z
N MET A 1 -10.05 1.66 -0.43
CA MET A 1 -9.75 1.75 -1.88
C MET A 1 -9.89 0.37 -2.50
N ASP A 2 -10.60 0.27 -3.59
CA ASP A 2 -10.81 -0.99 -4.29
C ASP A 2 -9.71 -1.19 -5.35
N TRP A 3 -8.66 -1.90 -4.98
CA TRP A 3 -7.51 -2.14 -5.84
C TRP A 3 -7.83 -3.01 -7.05
N ASP A 4 -8.76 -3.95 -6.91
CA ASP A 4 -9.18 -4.79 -8.04
C ASP A 4 -9.88 -3.96 -9.12
N ARG A 5 -10.65 -2.96 -8.71
CA ARG A 5 -11.31 -2.03 -9.62
C ARG A 5 -10.35 -1.09 -10.31
N LEU A 6 -9.28 -0.67 -9.60
CA LEU A 6 -8.28 0.27 -10.14
C LEU A 6 -7.32 -0.39 -11.13
N ILE A 7 -7.17 -1.69 -11.08
CA ILE A 7 -6.18 -2.42 -11.87
C ILE A 7 -6.88 -3.44 -12.77
N THR A 8 -7.87 -2.96 -13.52
CA THR A 8 -8.51 -3.78 -14.55
C THR A 8 -7.82 -3.56 -15.89
N ILE A 9 -7.68 -4.64 -16.65
CA ILE A 9 -7.02 -4.61 -17.97
C ILE A 9 -7.72 -3.62 -18.90
N GLU A 10 -9.05 -3.53 -18.82
CA GLU A 10 -9.85 -2.64 -19.65
C GLU A 10 -9.55 -1.15 -19.44
N GLN A 11 -8.96 -0.79 -18.31
CA GLN A 11 -8.65 0.59 -17.99
C GLN A 11 -7.23 1.00 -18.39
N MET A 12 -6.45 0.07 -18.93
CA MET A 12 -5.07 0.32 -19.31
C MET A 12 -4.96 0.65 -20.78
N GLU A 13 -3.89 1.34 -21.14
CA GLU A 13 -3.57 1.60 -22.55
C GLU A 13 -3.35 0.29 -23.31
N GLU A 14 -3.68 0.29 -24.60
CA GLU A 14 -3.54 -0.88 -25.47
C GLU A 14 -2.11 -1.42 -25.49
N ALA A 15 -1.11 -0.54 -25.52
CA ALA A 15 0.30 -0.95 -25.49
C ALA A 15 0.64 -1.69 -24.19
N THR A 16 0.15 -1.21 -23.06
CA THR A 16 0.34 -1.85 -21.77
C THR A 16 -0.31 -3.23 -21.74
N ASN A 17 -1.52 -3.35 -22.26
CA ASN A 17 -2.23 -4.63 -22.34
C ASN A 17 -1.47 -5.64 -23.19
N THR A 18 -0.94 -5.22 -24.35
CA THR A 18 -0.15 -6.07 -25.23
C THR A 18 1.10 -6.59 -24.52
N LEU A 19 1.82 -5.73 -23.80
CA LEU A 19 3.01 -6.12 -23.05
C LEU A 19 2.69 -7.06 -21.90
N LEU A 20 1.57 -6.86 -21.21
CA LEU A 20 1.13 -7.76 -20.14
C LEU A 20 0.81 -9.15 -20.67
N GLU A 21 0.15 -9.25 -21.81
CA GLU A 21 -0.13 -10.54 -22.47
C GLU A 21 1.17 -11.24 -22.88
N THR A 22 2.11 -10.51 -23.46
CA THR A 22 3.42 -11.04 -23.84
C THR A 22 4.17 -11.54 -22.59
N GLY A 23 4.13 -10.78 -21.50
CA GLY A 23 4.72 -11.19 -20.24
C GLY A 23 4.16 -12.50 -19.72
N LYS A 24 2.84 -12.67 -19.79
CA LYS A 24 2.20 -13.94 -19.39
C LYS A 24 2.69 -15.13 -20.22
N LYS A 25 2.85 -14.93 -21.52
CA LYS A 25 3.32 -16.00 -22.43
C LYS A 25 4.74 -16.46 -22.10
N VAL A 26 5.60 -15.56 -21.64
CA VAL A 26 6.98 -15.89 -21.27
C VAL A 26 7.16 -16.19 -19.78
N GLY A 27 6.09 -16.22 -19.00
CA GLY A 27 6.12 -16.53 -17.59
C GLY A 27 6.61 -15.42 -16.68
N ALA A 28 6.65 -14.18 -17.16
CA ALA A 28 7.03 -13.03 -16.35
C ALA A 28 5.84 -12.57 -15.50
N ASP A 29 6.11 -12.26 -14.24
CA ASP A 29 5.10 -11.64 -13.40
C ASP A 29 5.12 -10.12 -13.56
N SER A 30 4.04 -9.45 -13.14
CA SER A 30 3.90 -8.00 -13.24
C SER A 30 3.54 -7.40 -11.88
N TRP A 31 3.78 -6.08 -11.72
CA TRP A 31 3.37 -5.40 -10.49
C TRP A 31 1.84 -5.46 -10.30
N GLN A 32 1.06 -5.45 -11.38
CA GLN A 32 -0.38 -5.57 -11.32
C GLN A 32 -0.80 -6.90 -10.68
N GLN A 33 -0.17 -7.98 -11.09
CA GLN A 33 -0.43 -9.30 -10.51
C GLN A 33 0.02 -9.36 -9.04
N ARG A 34 1.16 -8.77 -8.73
CA ARG A 34 1.67 -8.74 -7.34
C ARG A 34 0.77 -7.93 -6.42
N VAL A 35 0.19 -6.81 -6.88
CA VAL A 35 -0.80 -6.03 -6.11
C VAL A 35 -2.02 -6.89 -5.80
N LYS A 36 -2.53 -7.61 -6.79
CA LYS A 36 -3.67 -8.52 -6.59
C LYS A 36 -3.35 -9.63 -5.58
N ASN A 37 -2.13 -10.17 -5.64
CA ASN A 37 -1.70 -11.23 -4.73
C ASN A 37 -1.56 -10.74 -3.29
N GLN A 38 -1.40 -9.44 -3.07
CA GLN A 38 -1.35 -8.83 -1.73
C GLN A 38 -2.73 -8.51 -1.17
N THR A 39 -3.79 -8.84 -1.88
CA THR A 39 -5.17 -8.63 -1.41
C THR A 39 -5.57 -9.74 -0.41
N PRO A 40 -6.25 -9.44 0.71
CA PRO A 40 -6.65 -8.12 1.17
C PRO A 40 -5.49 -7.31 1.76
N HIS A 41 -5.48 -6.01 1.52
CA HIS A 41 -4.47 -5.13 2.05
C HIS A 41 -4.69 -4.82 3.53
N CYS A 42 -3.59 -4.52 4.24
CA CYS A 42 -3.68 -4.14 5.65
C CYS A 42 -4.36 -2.77 5.79
N GLY A 43 -5.48 -2.72 6.51
CA GLY A 43 -6.24 -1.49 6.71
C GLY A 43 -5.47 -0.40 7.43
N PHE A 44 -4.59 -0.78 8.35
CA PHE A 44 -3.74 0.20 9.05
C PHE A 44 -2.72 0.84 8.13
N GLY A 45 -2.08 0.04 7.30
CA GLY A 45 -1.13 0.55 6.30
C GLY A 45 -1.81 1.42 5.26
N GLU A 46 -2.95 0.99 4.76
CA GLU A 46 -3.72 1.73 3.75
C GLU A 46 -4.22 3.08 4.27
N ALA A 47 -4.69 3.12 5.52
CA ALA A 47 -5.15 4.34 6.17
C ALA A 47 -4.02 5.26 6.64
N GLY A 48 -2.78 4.78 6.64
CA GLY A 48 -1.64 5.55 7.12
C GLY A 48 -1.56 5.64 8.65
N THR A 49 -2.25 4.76 9.37
CA THR A 49 -2.32 4.76 10.84
C THR A 49 -1.36 3.77 11.49
N CYS A 50 -0.41 3.24 10.73
CA CYS A 50 0.66 2.37 11.20
C CYS A 50 2.00 3.08 11.08
N CYS A 51 2.79 3.09 12.14
CA CYS A 51 4.14 3.65 12.17
C CYS A 51 5.17 2.54 12.32
N ARG A 52 6.17 2.54 11.45
CA ARG A 52 7.29 1.59 11.46
C ARG A 52 8.64 2.30 11.39
N ILE A 53 8.74 3.49 11.96
CA ILE A 53 9.96 4.31 11.85
C ILE A 53 11.06 3.81 12.77
N CYS A 54 10.71 3.28 13.94
CA CYS A 54 11.70 2.80 14.91
C CYS A 54 11.50 1.33 15.25
N SER A 55 12.47 0.75 15.95
CA SER A 55 12.47 -0.65 16.36
C SER A 55 11.43 -0.97 17.43
N MET A 56 10.88 0.03 18.11
CA MET A 56 9.83 -0.17 19.13
C MET A 56 8.48 -0.52 18.52
N GLY A 57 8.27 -0.15 17.24
CA GLY A 57 7.07 -0.49 16.51
C GLY A 57 7.06 -1.92 15.98
N PRO A 58 6.09 -2.26 15.12
CA PRO A 58 5.13 -1.31 14.53
C PRO A 58 4.08 -0.81 15.54
N CYS A 59 3.73 0.47 15.43
CA CYS A 59 2.67 1.06 16.23
C CYS A 59 1.42 1.24 15.35
N ARG A 60 0.31 0.69 15.79
CA ARG A 60 -0.97 0.79 15.11
C ARG A 60 -1.94 1.56 15.99
N ILE A 61 -2.58 2.57 15.41
CA ILE A 61 -3.51 3.40 16.18
C ILE A 61 -4.88 2.74 16.22
N THR A 62 -5.36 2.51 17.43
CA THR A 62 -6.68 1.94 17.70
C THR A 62 -7.35 2.75 18.81
N PRO A 63 -8.68 2.60 19.04
CA PRO A 63 -9.32 3.25 20.19
C PRO A 63 -8.69 2.88 21.54
N LYS A 64 -8.15 1.67 21.66
CA LYS A 64 -7.43 1.21 22.86
C LYS A 64 -6.05 1.84 22.97
N ALA A 65 -5.39 2.08 21.85
CA ALA A 65 -4.03 2.60 21.77
C ALA A 65 -4.00 3.84 20.86
N PRO A 66 -4.47 5.00 21.36
CA PRO A 66 -4.58 6.21 20.53
C PRO A 66 -3.23 6.88 20.26
N ARG A 67 -2.14 6.42 20.89
CA ARG A 67 -0.79 6.94 20.68
C ARG A 67 0.18 5.80 20.46
N GLY A 68 1.19 6.05 19.65
CA GLY A 68 2.32 5.14 19.50
C GLY A 68 3.14 5.06 20.80
N ILE A 69 4.09 4.14 20.84
CA ILE A 69 4.93 3.93 22.02
C ILE A 69 5.69 5.20 22.41
N CYS A 70 6.12 5.99 21.42
CA CYS A 70 6.81 7.28 21.65
C CYS A 70 5.87 8.42 22.05
N GLY A 71 4.56 8.20 22.08
CA GLY A 71 3.57 9.22 22.39
C GLY A 71 2.99 9.95 21.18
N CYS A 72 3.43 9.62 19.97
CA CYS A 72 2.92 10.24 18.75
C CYS A 72 1.47 9.82 18.52
N ASP A 73 0.59 10.79 18.28
CA ASP A 73 -0.83 10.52 17.99
C ASP A 73 -1.06 10.17 16.50
N VAL A 74 -2.32 9.91 16.15
CA VAL A 74 -2.68 9.55 14.78
C VAL A 74 -2.30 10.64 13.77
N HIS A 75 -2.45 11.90 14.13
CA HIS A 75 -2.13 13.02 13.24
C HIS A 75 -0.63 13.07 12.93
N GLY A 76 0.19 12.87 13.95
CA GLY A 76 1.64 12.79 13.78
C GLY A 76 2.06 11.60 12.92
N ILE A 77 1.45 10.45 13.14
CA ILE A 77 1.77 9.22 12.38
C ILE A 77 1.36 9.36 10.91
N VAL A 78 0.16 9.86 10.65
CA VAL A 78 -0.30 10.10 9.27
C VAL A 78 0.58 11.12 8.57
N GLY A 79 0.96 12.21 9.26
CA GLY A 79 1.87 13.21 8.72
C GLY A 79 3.24 12.65 8.37
N ARG A 80 3.81 11.80 9.23
CA ARG A 80 5.08 11.10 8.96
C ARG A 80 4.99 10.20 7.75
N ASN A 81 3.91 9.46 7.61
CA ASN A 81 3.70 8.57 6.47
C ASN A 81 3.54 9.36 5.17
N TYR A 82 2.83 10.48 5.23
CA TYR A 82 2.68 11.36 4.08
C TYR A 82 4.03 11.94 3.63
N LEU A 83 4.85 12.37 4.58
CA LEU A 83 6.19 12.85 4.30
C LEU A 83 7.05 11.76 3.64
N ARG A 84 6.96 10.54 4.15
CA ARG A 84 7.68 9.40 3.57
C ARG A 84 7.29 9.14 2.12
N PHE A 85 5.99 9.16 1.81
CA PHE A 85 5.52 9.01 0.43
C PHE A 85 6.05 10.11 -0.47
N THR A 86 6.08 11.35 0.02
CA THR A 86 6.57 12.51 -0.73
C THR A 86 8.08 12.42 -0.98
N ALA A 87 8.82 11.95 0.00
CA ALA A 87 10.29 11.85 -0.09
C ALA A 87 10.76 10.65 -0.94
N GLY A 88 9.88 9.74 -1.23
CA GLY A 88 10.20 8.57 -2.01
C GLY A 88 10.00 7.29 -1.28
#